data_01c84f5d0451b69135ca5b7c062ff740
#
_entry.id   01c84f5d0451b69135ca5b7c062ff740
#
_cell.length_a   1.000
_cell.length_b   1.000
_cell.length_c   1.000
_cell.angle_alpha   90.00
_cell.angle_beta   90.00
_cell.angle_gamma   90.00
#
_symmetry.space_group_name_H-M   'P 1'
#
loop_
_entity.id
_entity.type
_entity.pdbx_description
1 polymer ?
#
loop_
_entity_poly.entity_id
_entity_poly.type
_entity_poly.pdbx_seq_one_letter_code
_entity_poly.pdbx_strand_id
1 'polypeptide(L)'
;FTEPMVIFYSLIAAAFIFMAMRYTNQRQENALVPKGLVLHDRDDGAPFVDATASHAGALLGDVRHDPFQSGGLETPAHDRVEAGGIHRAHRGVLFCDEINLLRIESQQSLLTAIQEKEFPITGQSERSAGAMTKTEPVPCDFVLVAAGNLDAIQGMHPALRSRIRGYGYEVFMNS
;
A
#
# COMPACT_ATOMS: atom_id res chain seq x y z
N PHE A 1 26.56 49.94 -30.51
CA PHE A 1 27.00 48.77 -31.28
C PHE A 1 27.25 47.64 -30.29
N THR A 2 26.25 46.83 -30.06
CA THR A 2 26.44 45.58 -29.33
C THR A 2 27.11 44.61 -30.29
N GLU A 3 28.37 44.29 -29.99
CA GLU A 3 29.12 43.35 -30.81
C GLU A 3 28.34 42.01 -30.88
N PRO A 4 28.14 41.40 -32.05
CA PRO A 4 27.42 40.16 -32.22
C PRO A 4 28.00 39.01 -31.37
N MET A 5 29.26 39.09 -31.02
CA MET A 5 29.94 38.15 -30.10
C MET A 5 29.37 38.19 -28.67
N VAL A 6 29.01 39.37 -28.16
CA VAL A 6 28.45 39.51 -26.81
C VAL A 6 27.08 38.87 -26.74
N ILE A 7 26.26 39.05 -27.79
CA ILE A 7 24.92 38.40 -27.87
C ILE A 7 25.07 36.89 -27.93
N PHE A 8 26.03 36.39 -28.70
CA PHE A 8 26.28 34.96 -28.83
C PHE A 8 26.70 34.32 -27.48
N TYR A 9 27.65 34.93 -26.78
CA TYR A 9 28.09 34.43 -25.47
C TYR A 9 27.00 34.53 -24.40
N SER A 10 26.16 35.57 -24.44
CA SER A 10 25.05 35.69 -23.49
C SER A 10 23.97 34.61 -23.70
N LEU A 11 23.70 34.25 -24.97
CA LEU A 11 22.80 33.15 -25.30
C LEU A 11 23.31 31.78 -24.82
N ILE A 12 24.62 31.52 -25.01
CA ILE A 12 25.26 30.30 -24.51
C ILE A 12 25.21 30.24 -22.98
N ALA A 13 25.50 31.32 -22.29
CA ALA A 13 25.44 31.40 -20.84
C ALA A 13 24.00 31.17 -20.32
N ALA A 14 23.02 31.78 -20.99
CA ALA A 14 21.59 31.58 -20.62
C ALA A 14 21.15 30.12 -20.82
N ALA A 15 21.57 29.49 -21.94
CA ALA A 15 21.29 28.06 -22.20
C ALA A 15 21.93 27.15 -21.13
N PHE A 16 23.17 27.48 -20.73
CA PHE A 16 23.85 26.71 -19.68
C PHE A 16 23.22 26.85 -18.33
N ILE A 17 22.79 28.05 -17.94
CA ILE A 17 22.03 28.32 -16.70
C ILE A 17 20.68 27.60 -16.71
N PHE A 18 19.98 27.64 -17.84
CA PHE A 18 18.72 26.94 -18.01
C PHE A 18 18.87 25.41 -17.87
N MET A 19 19.92 24.86 -18.49
CA MET A 19 20.25 23.44 -18.41
C MET A 19 20.64 23.04 -16.95
N ALA A 20 21.43 23.86 -16.27
CA ALA A 20 21.80 23.66 -14.88
C ALA A 20 20.56 23.73 -13.94
N MET A 21 19.65 24.67 -14.14
CA MET A 21 18.40 24.77 -13.43
C MET A 21 17.51 23.54 -13.64
N ARG A 22 17.40 23.07 -14.88
CA ARG A 22 16.66 21.83 -15.16
C ARG A 22 17.27 20.62 -14.47
N TYR A 23 18.59 20.51 -14.49
CA TYR A 23 19.30 19.41 -13.83
C TYR A 23 19.16 19.43 -12.32
N THR A 24 19.19 20.60 -11.69
CA THR A 24 18.97 20.73 -10.24
C THR A 24 17.51 20.48 -9.85
N ASN A 25 16.54 20.97 -10.63
CA ASN A 25 15.13 20.68 -10.40
C ASN A 25 14.81 19.17 -10.53
N GLN A 26 15.36 18.52 -11.54
CA GLN A 26 15.18 17.09 -11.76
C GLN A 26 15.79 16.25 -10.60
N ARG A 27 16.85 16.74 -9.98
CA ARG A 27 17.39 16.12 -8.75
C ARG A 27 16.51 16.34 -7.53
N GLN A 28 15.85 17.48 -7.41
CA GLN A 28 14.92 17.77 -6.30
C GLN A 28 13.63 16.98 -6.43
N GLU A 29 13.11 16.78 -7.64
CA GLU A 29 11.92 15.95 -7.89
C GLU A 29 12.19 14.46 -7.61
N ASN A 30 13.43 14.01 -7.72
CA ASN A 30 13.85 12.65 -7.35
C ASN A 30 14.22 12.49 -5.86
N ALA A 31 14.12 13.53 -5.04
CA ALA A 31 14.27 13.39 -3.61
C ALA A 31 13.06 12.61 -3.09
N LEU A 32 13.32 11.43 -2.49
CA LEU A 32 12.29 10.61 -1.84
C LEU A 32 11.67 11.40 -0.68
N VAL A 33 10.54 12.01 -0.94
CA VAL A 33 9.75 12.66 0.10
C VAL A 33 8.94 11.57 0.80
N PRO A 34 9.09 11.37 2.12
CA PRO A 34 8.29 10.39 2.84
C PRO A 34 6.80 10.67 2.65
N LYS A 35 6.05 9.68 2.15
CA LYS A 35 4.61 9.77 1.97
C LYS A 35 3.92 9.18 3.19
N GLY A 36 3.04 9.96 3.83
CA GLY A 36 2.13 9.45 4.85
C GLY A 36 1.09 8.54 4.19
N LEU A 37 1.19 7.22 4.42
CA LEU A 37 0.25 6.24 3.86
C LEU A 37 -1.04 6.18 4.65
N VAL A 38 -0.96 6.31 5.96
CA VAL A 38 -2.08 6.32 6.89
C VAL A 38 -1.83 7.40 7.91
N LEU A 39 -2.75 8.33 8.03
CA LEU A 39 -2.71 9.41 9.02
C LEU A 39 -3.88 9.18 9.98
N HIS A 40 -3.56 8.97 11.26
CA HIS A 40 -4.54 8.96 12.33
C HIS A 40 -4.29 10.17 13.22
N ASP A 41 -5.33 10.96 13.47
CA ASP A 41 -5.27 11.99 14.49
C ASP A 41 -5.46 11.33 15.88
N ARG A 42 -4.89 11.94 16.91
CA ARG A 42 -5.02 11.45 18.29
C ARG A 42 -6.46 11.47 18.78
N ASP A 43 -7.27 12.35 18.20
CA ASP A 43 -8.67 12.55 18.55
C ASP A 43 -9.63 11.60 17.82
N ASP A 44 -9.16 10.89 16.77
CA ASP A 44 -9.96 9.99 15.93
C ASP A 44 -10.14 8.62 16.58
N GLY A 45 -9.98 8.34 17.77
CA GLY A 45 -10.18 7.02 18.37
C GLY A 45 -9.46 5.88 17.64
N ALA A 46 -9.70 4.64 18.06
CA ALA A 46 -9.11 3.47 17.40
C ALA A 46 -9.77 3.21 16.03
N PRO A 47 -9.01 3.03 14.95
CA PRO A 47 -9.58 2.82 13.63
C PRO A 47 -10.34 1.50 13.56
N PHE A 48 -11.51 1.52 12.91
CA PHE A 48 -12.28 0.34 12.55
C PHE A 48 -12.33 0.22 11.03
N VAL A 49 -11.81 -0.88 10.52
CA VAL A 49 -11.75 -1.14 9.08
C VAL A 49 -12.52 -2.42 8.77
N ASP A 50 -13.55 -2.30 7.95
CA ASP A 50 -14.27 -3.44 7.39
C ASP A 50 -13.56 -3.92 6.12
N ALA A 51 -13.09 -5.16 6.16
CA ALA A 51 -12.41 -5.84 5.07
C ALA A 51 -13.23 -7.00 4.49
N THR A 52 -14.52 -7.04 4.76
CA THR A 52 -15.43 -8.06 4.25
C THR A 52 -15.37 -8.13 2.73
N ALA A 53 -15.20 -9.34 2.18
CA ALA A 53 -15.09 -9.61 0.74
C ALA A 53 -13.99 -8.80 0.01
N SER A 54 -13.01 -8.27 0.74
CA SER A 54 -11.92 -7.49 0.13
C SER A 54 -11.04 -8.35 -0.76
N HIS A 55 -10.70 -7.83 -1.95
CA HIS A 55 -9.65 -8.44 -2.77
C HIS A 55 -8.26 -8.17 -2.16
N ALA A 56 -7.24 -8.93 -2.60
CA ALA A 56 -5.89 -8.88 -2.03
C ALA A 56 -5.29 -7.48 -1.99
N GLY A 57 -5.42 -6.68 -3.06
CA GLY A 57 -4.90 -5.30 -3.09
C GLY A 57 -5.58 -4.36 -2.08
N ALA A 58 -6.90 -4.48 -1.91
CA ALA A 58 -7.63 -3.69 -0.93
C ALA A 58 -7.29 -4.10 0.52
N LEU A 59 -7.02 -5.38 0.75
CA LEU A 59 -6.67 -5.91 2.06
C LEU A 59 -5.21 -5.65 2.43
N LEU A 60 -4.28 -5.98 1.54
CA LEU A 60 -2.83 -6.01 1.80
C LEU A 60 -2.09 -4.76 1.30
N GLY A 61 -2.78 -3.90 0.56
CA GLY A 61 -2.18 -2.77 -0.12
C GLY A 61 -1.76 -3.12 -1.55
N ASP A 62 -1.60 -2.09 -2.34
CA ASP A 62 -1.23 -2.22 -3.75
C ASP A 62 -0.38 -1.02 -4.22
N VAL A 63 0.28 -1.19 -5.36
CA VAL A 63 0.92 -0.10 -6.08
C VAL A 63 0.11 0.14 -7.35
N ARG A 64 -0.62 1.25 -7.40
CA ARG A 64 -1.48 1.57 -8.55
C ARG A 64 -0.72 1.52 -9.85
N HIS A 65 -1.38 0.97 -10.85
CA HIS A 65 -0.87 1.01 -12.21
C HIS A 65 -0.90 2.45 -12.74
N ASP A 66 0.16 2.87 -13.45
CA ASP A 66 0.18 4.16 -14.13
C ASP A 66 -0.60 4.04 -15.45
N PRO A 67 -1.74 4.73 -15.60
CA PRO A 67 -2.50 4.69 -16.83
C PRO A 67 -1.78 5.37 -18.02
N PHE A 68 -0.74 6.17 -17.76
CA PHE A 68 0.00 6.93 -18.78
C PHE A 68 1.28 6.23 -19.23
N GLN A 69 1.29 4.92 -19.42
CA GLN A 69 2.43 4.14 -19.90
C GLN A 69 3.04 4.62 -21.25
N SER A 70 2.52 5.67 -21.85
CA SER A 70 2.85 6.08 -23.21
C SER A 70 3.58 7.42 -23.33
N GLY A 71 4.40 7.85 -22.38
CA GLY A 71 5.05 9.08 -22.69
C GLY A 71 5.93 9.83 -21.70
N GLY A 72 6.59 9.18 -20.78
CA GLY A 72 7.73 9.83 -20.12
C GLY A 72 7.41 10.80 -18.98
N LEU A 73 6.17 10.85 -18.51
CA LEU A 73 5.73 11.51 -17.29
C LEU A 73 5.18 10.46 -16.30
N GLU A 74 5.93 9.39 -16.12
CA GLU A 74 5.55 8.33 -15.18
C GLU A 74 5.57 8.89 -13.75
N THR A 75 4.42 8.78 -13.08
CA THR A 75 4.37 9.00 -11.63
C THR A 75 5.26 7.96 -10.96
N PRO A 76 6.23 8.35 -10.13
CA PRO A 76 7.12 7.41 -9.48
C PRO A 76 6.35 6.31 -8.71
N ALA A 77 6.88 5.10 -8.67
CA ALA A 77 6.21 3.97 -8.05
C ALA A 77 5.87 4.21 -6.56
N HIS A 78 6.71 4.96 -5.85
CA HIS A 78 6.48 5.30 -4.44
C HIS A 78 5.26 6.21 -4.22
N ASP A 79 4.90 7.06 -5.19
CA ASP A 79 3.71 7.91 -5.13
C ASP A 79 2.42 7.14 -5.40
N ARG A 80 2.53 5.99 -6.03
CA ARG A 80 1.41 5.11 -6.39
C ARG A 80 1.09 4.05 -5.34
N VAL A 81 1.86 3.98 -4.25
CA VAL A 81 1.64 3.05 -3.14
C VAL A 81 0.35 3.40 -2.40
N GLU A 82 -0.51 2.41 -2.20
CA GLU A 82 -1.74 2.52 -1.43
C GLU A 82 -1.76 1.56 -0.24
N ALA A 83 -2.12 2.11 0.91
CA ALA A 83 -2.27 1.31 2.12
C ALA A 83 -3.48 0.39 2.04
N GLY A 84 -3.28 -0.89 2.33
CA GLY A 84 -4.36 -1.85 2.47
C GLY A 84 -5.13 -1.73 3.79
N GLY A 85 -6.21 -2.52 3.90
CA GLY A 85 -7.03 -2.58 5.11
C GLY A 85 -6.22 -2.88 6.37
N ILE A 86 -5.25 -3.79 6.28
CA ILE A 86 -4.37 -4.14 7.42
C ILE A 86 -3.55 -2.95 7.94
N HIS A 87 -3.08 -2.08 7.05
CA HIS A 87 -2.31 -0.90 7.42
C HIS A 87 -3.21 0.21 7.99
N ARG A 88 -4.40 0.38 7.38
CA ARG A 88 -5.39 1.35 7.87
C ARG A 88 -5.96 0.98 9.23
N ALA A 89 -6.01 -0.32 9.55
CA ALA A 89 -6.44 -0.83 10.84
C ALA A 89 -5.34 -0.78 11.92
N HIS A 90 -4.16 -0.25 11.62
CA HIS A 90 -3.06 -0.18 12.59
C HIS A 90 -3.51 0.48 13.90
N ARG A 91 -3.25 -0.19 15.03
CA ARG A 91 -3.71 0.18 16.39
C ARG A 91 -5.23 0.20 16.57
N GLY A 92 -5.96 -0.52 15.73
CA GLY A 92 -7.41 -0.62 15.78
C GLY A 92 -7.91 -2.01 15.47
N VAL A 93 -9.05 -2.09 14.81
CA VAL A 93 -9.76 -3.33 14.52
C VAL A 93 -9.89 -3.53 13.01
N LEU A 94 -9.49 -4.71 12.55
CA LEU A 94 -9.82 -5.21 11.22
C LEU A 94 -10.97 -6.20 11.35
N PHE A 95 -12.13 -5.84 10.82
CA PHE A 95 -13.29 -6.72 10.76
C PHE A 95 -13.34 -7.44 9.41
N CYS A 96 -13.63 -8.72 9.41
CA CYS A 96 -13.76 -9.51 8.21
C CYS A 96 -14.90 -10.53 8.40
N ASP A 97 -16.04 -10.28 7.79
CA ASP A 97 -17.10 -11.27 7.70
C ASP A 97 -16.80 -12.26 6.58
N GLU A 98 -17.29 -13.48 6.72
CA GLU A 98 -17.07 -14.58 5.78
C GLU A 98 -15.58 -14.75 5.40
N ILE A 99 -14.71 -14.78 6.40
CA ILE A 99 -13.24 -14.83 6.23
C ILE A 99 -12.75 -15.97 5.31
N ASN A 100 -13.55 -17.02 5.18
CA ASN A 100 -13.29 -18.15 4.27
C ASN A 100 -13.36 -17.77 2.79
N LEU A 101 -14.02 -16.68 2.43
CA LEU A 101 -14.07 -16.19 1.06
C LEU A 101 -12.76 -15.52 0.60
N LEU A 102 -11.92 -15.15 1.56
CA LEU A 102 -10.59 -14.67 1.22
C LEU A 102 -9.77 -15.80 0.59
N ARG A 103 -9.03 -15.48 -0.47
CA ARG A 103 -8.09 -16.43 -1.10
C ARG A 103 -7.10 -16.94 -0.06
N ILE A 104 -6.67 -18.18 -0.20
CA ILE A 104 -5.72 -18.83 0.74
C ILE A 104 -4.43 -18.02 0.87
N GLU A 105 -3.93 -17.46 -0.20
CA GLU A 105 -2.73 -16.61 -0.20
C GLU A 105 -2.95 -15.33 0.63
N SER A 106 -4.13 -14.74 0.55
CA SER A 106 -4.50 -13.58 1.38
C SER A 106 -4.63 -13.94 2.85
N GLN A 107 -5.15 -15.12 3.16
CA GLN A 107 -5.21 -15.63 4.53
C GLN A 107 -3.81 -15.89 5.10
N GLN A 108 -2.87 -16.40 4.31
CA GLN A 108 -1.48 -16.60 4.72
C GLN A 108 -0.78 -15.25 4.97
N SER A 109 -1.00 -14.28 4.07
CA SER A 109 -0.46 -12.93 4.22
C SER A 109 -1.02 -12.24 5.48
N LEU A 110 -2.32 -12.42 5.75
CA LEU A 110 -2.98 -11.92 6.94
C LEU A 110 -2.39 -12.54 8.21
N LEU A 111 -2.11 -13.84 8.19
CA LEU A 111 -1.45 -14.54 9.30
C LEU A 111 -0.05 -13.95 9.56
N THR A 112 0.74 -13.71 8.52
CA THR A 112 2.06 -13.08 8.61
C THR A 112 1.94 -11.68 9.22
N ALA A 113 1.00 -10.87 8.74
CA ALA A 113 0.76 -9.53 9.26
C ALA A 113 0.40 -9.52 10.76
N ILE A 114 -0.42 -10.48 11.21
CA ILE A 114 -0.78 -10.64 12.64
C ILE A 114 0.44 -11.03 13.48
N GLN A 115 1.32 -11.85 12.94
CA GLN A 115 2.49 -12.36 13.67
C GLN A 115 3.60 -11.33 13.78
N GLU A 116 3.95 -10.72 12.65
CA GLU A 116 5.08 -9.77 12.53
C GLU A 116 4.67 -8.34 12.92
N LYS A 117 3.36 -8.01 12.89
CA LYS A 117 2.82 -6.67 13.14
C LYS A 117 3.28 -5.62 12.14
N GLU A 118 3.85 -6.07 11.05
CA GLU A 118 4.27 -5.28 9.91
C GLU A 118 4.12 -6.12 8.64
N PHE A 119 3.82 -5.45 7.54
CA PHE A 119 3.65 -6.12 6.25
C PHE A 119 4.06 -5.21 5.09
N PRO A 120 4.89 -5.66 4.15
CA PRO A 120 5.29 -4.85 3.00
C PRO A 120 4.14 -4.76 1.98
N ILE A 121 4.01 -3.59 1.34
CA ILE A 121 3.10 -3.40 0.23
C ILE A 121 3.81 -3.79 -1.06
N THR A 122 3.21 -4.68 -1.85
CA THR A 122 3.74 -5.15 -3.12
C THR A 122 2.76 -4.87 -4.25
N GLY A 123 3.26 -4.34 -5.38
CA GLY A 123 2.44 -4.16 -6.57
C GLY A 123 1.98 -5.50 -7.15
N GLN A 124 0.69 -5.63 -7.37
CA GLN A 124 0.05 -6.80 -7.98
C GLN A 124 0.09 -6.75 -9.53
N SER A 125 0.92 -5.89 -10.12
CA SER A 125 1.01 -5.73 -11.57
C SER A 125 1.58 -7.00 -12.22
N GLU A 126 0.71 -7.82 -12.75
CA GLU A 126 1.04 -9.09 -13.44
C GLU A 126 1.81 -8.88 -14.76
N ARG A 127 2.04 -7.64 -15.21
CA ARG A 127 2.56 -7.35 -16.55
C ARG A 127 3.99 -6.83 -16.62
N SER A 128 4.62 -6.54 -15.53
CA SER A 128 6.04 -6.14 -15.51
C SER A 128 6.91 -7.33 -15.11
N ALA A 129 7.25 -8.17 -16.06
CA ALA A 129 8.30 -9.16 -15.89
C ALA A 129 9.62 -8.42 -15.60
N GLY A 130 9.90 -8.12 -14.34
CA GLY A 130 11.21 -7.66 -13.93
C GLY A 130 11.34 -6.65 -12.81
N ALA A 131 10.31 -5.89 -12.47
CA ALA A 131 10.41 -4.91 -11.38
C ALA A 131 9.19 -4.98 -10.46
N MET A 132 9.19 -5.91 -9.54
CA MET A 132 8.21 -5.94 -8.46
C MET A 132 8.54 -4.82 -7.48
N THR A 133 7.76 -3.74 -7.49
CA THR A 133 7.88 -2.68 -6.51
C THR A 133 7.40 -3.19 -5.17
N LYS A 134 8.29 -3.24 -4.20
CA LYS A 134 8.02 -3.66 -2.83
C LYS A 134 8.48 -2.55 -1.88
N THR A 135 7.64 -2.19 -0.92
CA THR A 135 8.03 -1.25 0.14
C THR A 135 8.87 -1.96 1.20
N GLU A 136 9.51 -1.18 2.05
CA GLU A 136 9.92 -1.68 3.36
C GLU A 136 8.68 -2.13 4.15
N PRO A 137 8.84 -2.98 5.19
CA PRO A 137 7.74 -3.39 6.03
C PRO A 137 7.02 -2.17 6.64
N VAL A 138 5.70 -2.12 6.49
CA VAL A 138 4.83 -1.06 6.99
C VAL A 138 4.08 -1.56 8.22
N PRO A 139 4.05 -0.82 9.34
CA PRO A 139 3.36 -1.23 10.56
C PRO A 139 1.88 -1.57 10.34
N CYS A 140 1.43 -2.70 10.90
CA CYS A 140 0.05 -3.17 10.82
C CYS A 140 -0.36 -3.99 12.07
N ASP A 141 -0.11 -3.44 13.27
CA ASP A 141 -0.55 -4.04 14.53
C ASP A 141 -2.04 -3.76 14.76
N PHE A 142 -2.89 -4.74 14.55
CA PHE A 142 -4.34 -4.63 14.64
C PHE A 142 -4.95 -5.84 15.35
N VAL A 143 -6.17 -5.71 15.84
CA VAL A 143 -6.99 -6.81 16.33
C VAL A 143 -7.86 -7.32 15.18
N LEU A 144 -7.72 -8.59 14.83
CA LEU A 144 -8.59 -9.24 13.85
C LEU A 144 -9.87 -9.71 14.52
N VAL A 145 -11.01 -9.25 14.02
CA VAL A 145 -12.33 -9.78 14.33
C VAL A 145 -12.89 -10.45 13.09
N ALA A 146 -12.99 -11.76 13.11
CA ALA A 146 -13.50 -12.54 12.00
C ALA A 146 -14.89 -13.11 12.35
N ALA A 147 -15.79 -13.03 11.41
CA ALA A 147 -17.10 -13.65 11.48
C ALA A 147 -17.29 -14.70 10.36
N GLY A 148 -18.22 -15.59 10.53
CA GLY A 148 -18.57 -16.60 9.54
C GLY A 148 -19.39 -17.71 10.18
N ASN A 149 -19.99 -18.56 9.36
CA ASN A 149 -20.69 -19.76 9.82
C ASN A 149 -19.70 -20.92 10.08
N LEU A 150 -20.18 -21.97 10.75
CA LEU A 150 -19.34 -23.12 11.13
C LEU A 150 -18.66 -23.81 9.93
N ASP A 151 -19.34 -23.88 8.79
CA ASP A 151 -18.79 -24.47 7.57
C ASP A 151 -17.69 -23.58 6.99
N ALA A 152 -17.83 -22.27 7.13
CA ALA A 152 -16.81 -21.31 6.72
C ALA A 152 -15.48 -21.49 7.46
N ILE A 153 -15.55 -21.81 8.76
CA ILE A 153 -14.36 -22.07 9.58
C ILE A 153 -13.55 -23.27 9.06
N GLN A 154 -14.22 -24.28 8.49
CA GLN A 154 -13.55 -25.45 7.91
C GLN A 154 -12.78 -25.10 6.61
N GLY A 155 -13.26 -24.12 5.86
CA GLY A 155 -12.62 -23.61 4.63
C GLY A 155 -11.43 -22.69 4.87
N MET A 156 -11.17 -22.26 6.10
CA MET A 156 -10.04 -21.39 6.41
C MET A 156 -8.69 -22.13 6.37
N HIS A 157 -7.64 -21.34 6.09
CA HIS A 157 -6.27 -21.85 6.23
C HIS A 157 -6.02 -22.37 7.66
N PRO A 158 -5.51 -23.61 7.83
CA PRO A 158 -5.41 -24.25 9.15
C PRO A 158 -4.62 -23.43 10.19
N ALA A 159 -3.54 -22.77 9.76
CA ALA A 159 -2.71 -21.98 10.66
C ALA A 159 -3.45 -20.70 11.13
N LEU A 160 -4.21 -20.03 10.25
CA LEU A 160 -5.03 -18.87 10.62
C LEU A 160 -6.15 -19.29 11.58
N ARG A 161 -6.83 -20.39 11.27
CA ARG A 161 -7.85 -20.98 12.13
C ARG A 161 -7.33 -21.32 13.53
N SER A 162 -6.14 -21.89 13.61
CA SER A 162 -5.49 -22.20 14.89
C SER A 162 -5.20 -20.95 15.72
N ARG A 163 -4.86 -19.85 15.07
CA ARG A 163 -4.54 -18.57 15.73
C ARG A 163 -5.78 -17.89 16.30
N ILE A 164 -6.91 -17.96 15.59
CA ILE A 164 -8.18 -17.33 15.98
C ILE A 164 -8.95 -18.20 17.00
N ARG A 165 -8.81 -19.51 16.93
CA ARG A 165 -9.62 -20.50 17.65
C ARG A 165 -9.66 -20.35 19.19
N GLY A 166 -8.69 -19.69 19.80
CA GLY A 166 -8.63 -19.51 21.25
C GLY A 166 -9.63 -18.49 21.81
N TYR A 167 -10.30 -17.72 20.94
CA TYR A 167 -11.17 -16.61 21.30
C TYR A 167 -12.49 -16.58 20.52
N GLY A 168 -12.92 -17.74 20.00
CA GLY A 168 -14.17 -17.83 19.25
C GLY A 168 -15.41 -17.91 20.13
N TYR A 169 -16.44 -17.19 19.74
CA TYR A 169 -17.78 -17.30 20.29
C TYR A 169 -18.73 -17.86 19.23
N GLU A 170 -19.54 -18.83 19.61
CA GLU A 170 -20.60 -19.34 18.78
C GLU A 170 -21.91 -18.68 19.21
N VAL A 171 -22.57 -18.01 18.31
CA VAL A 171 -23.83 -17.33 18.54
C VAL A 171 -24.94 -18.13 17.86
N PHE A 172 -25.82 -18.73 18.64
CA PHE A 172 -27.02 -19.39 18.13
C PHE A 172 -28.17 -18.37 18.05
N MET A 173 -28.67 -18.14 16.84
CA MET A 173 -29.91 -17.40 16.68
C MET A 173 -31.07 -18.36 16.80
N ASN A 174 -31.87 -18.19 17.86
CA ASN A 174 -33.16 -18.91 17.99
C ASN A 174 -34.12 -18.29 16.96
N SER A 175 -34.56 -19.11 16.01
CA SER A 175 -35.63 -18.79 15.06
C SER A 175 -36.98 -18.75 15.72
#